data_2d0483d37f10178cedc29626d9d66033
#
_entry.id   2d0483d37f10178cedc29626d9d66033
#
_cell.length_a   1.000
_cell.length_b   1.000
_cell.length_c   1.000
_cell.angle_alpha   90.00
_cell.angle_beta   90.00
_cell.angle_gamma   90.00
#
_symmetry.space_group_name_H-M   'P 1'
#
loop_
_entity.id
_entity.type
_entity.pdbx_description
1 polymer ?
#
loop_
_entity_poly.entity_id
_entity_poly.type
_entity_poly.pdbx_seq_one_letter_code
_entity_poly.pdbx_strand_id
1 'polypeptide(L)'
;MILKSPPLLGFCAYSGTGKTTLLTQLIPVLKEHGLKIGLVKHAHHGFDTDLPGKDSYKLRKAGACEMLVASAKRWALVHESQERTGDAVIEELLTHMSMEELELVLVEGFKNESLPKIELKRRSIGKPYLFPNVPGIIALA
;
A
#
# COMPACT_ATOMS: atom_id res chain seq x y z
N MET A 1 -17.58 22.43 3.99
CA MET A 1 -16.18 22.14 4.32
C MET A 1 -15.71 21.03 3.39
N ILE A 2 -14.82 21.35 2.49
CA ILE A 2 -14.26 20.34 1.56
C ILE A 2 -13.28 19.52 2.43
N LEU A 3 -13.62 18.29 2.76
CA LEU A 3 -12.67 17.35 3.35
C LEU A 3 -11.53 17.19 2.36
N LYS A 4 -10.38 17.74 2.69
CA LYS A 4 -9.19 17.70 1.84
C LYS A 4 -8.65 16.28 1.91
N SER A 5 -8.93 15.49 0.87
CA SER A 5 -8.30 14.17 0.73
C SER A 5 -6.79 14.35 0.57
N PRO A 6 -5.95 13.61 1.29
CA PRO A 6 -4.51 13.70 1.14
C PRO A 6 -4.09 13.29 -0.28
N PRO A 7 -3.03 13.87 -0.84
CA PRO A 7 -2.49 13.45 -2.12
C PRO A 7 -1.98 12.00 -2.05
N LEU A 8 -2.06 11.31 -3.19
CA LEU A 8 -1.51 9.98 -3.38
C LEU A 8 -0.21 10.07 -4.17
N LEU A 9 0.81 9.32 -3.77
CA LEU A 9 2.07 9.21 -4.51
C LEU A 9 2.46 7.73 -4.61
N GLY A 10 2.46 7.21 -5.82
CA GLY A 10 2.83 5.83 -6.12
C GLY A 10 4.34 5.63 -6.33
N PHE A 11 4.78 4.43 -6.07
CA PHE A 11 6.13 3.96 -6.38
C PHE A 11 6.04 2.68 -7.19
N CYS A 12 6.60 2.68 -8.37
CA CYS A 12 6.64 1.52 -9.24
C CYS A 12 8.07 1.15 -9.61
N ALA A 13 8.32 -0.14 -9.76
CA ALA A 13 9.62 -0.68 -10.18
C ALA A 13 9.49 -2.17 -10.41
N TYR A 14 10.46 -2.74 -11.10
CA TYR A 14 10.64 -4.19 -11.13
C TYR A 14 11.02 -4.73 -9.75
N SER A 15 10.76 -6.02 -9.53
CA SER A 15 11.17 -6.69 -8.30
C SER A 15 12.68 -6.56 -8.09
N GLY A 16 13.10 -6.38 -6.84
CA GLY A 16 14.53 -6.24 -6.48
C GLY A 16 15.15 -4.88 -6.80
N THR A 17 14.40 -3.90 -7.31
CA THR A 17 14.95 -2.56 -7.62
C THR A 17 15.30 -1.77 -6.35
N GLY A 18 14.68 -2.06 -5.21
CA GLY A 18 14.95 -1.39 -3.93
C GLY A 18 13.81 -0.47 -3.46
N LYS A 19 12.57 -0.69 -3.91
CA LYS A 19 11.40 0.08 -3.44
C LYS A 19 11.29 0.13 -1.93
N THR A 20 11.33 -1.03 -1.28
CA THR A 20 11.23 -1.12 0.19
C THR A 20 12.39 -0.38 0.86
N THR A 21 13.59 -0.52 0.34
CA THR A 21 14.77 0.18 0.86
C THR A 21 14.59 1.70 0.79
N LEU A 22 14.12 2.20 -0.35
CA LEU A 22 13.83 3.63 -0.50
C LEU A 22 12.74 4.09 0.48
N LEU A 23 11.62 3.39 0.53
CA LEU A 23 10.47 3.80 1.36
C LEU A 23 10.81 3.76 2.86
N THR A 24 11.58 2.79 3.31
CA THR A 24 12.03 2.71 4.72
C THR A 24 12.97 3.86 5.12
N GLN A 25 13.63 4.49 4.17
CA GLN A 25 14.45 5.69 4.39
C GLN A 25 13.64 6.97 4.21
N LEU A 26 12.73 7.00 3.25
CA LEU A 26 11.92 8.19 2.93
C LEU A 26 10.88 8.50 4.01
N ILE A 27 10.18 7.48 4.53
CA ILE A 27 9.11 7.67 5.52
C ILE A 27 9.59 8.40 6.77
N PRO A 28 10.73 8.03 7.39
CA PRO A 28 11.26 8.79 8.52
C PRO A 28 11.51 10.26 8.21
N VAL A 29 12.09 10.56 7.04
CA VAL A 29 12.37 11.93 6.61
C VAL A 29 11.08 12.75 6.47
N LEU A 30 10.05 12.19 5.83
CA LEU A 30 8.74 12.84 5.70
C LEU A 30 8.09 13.08 7.08
N LYS A 31 8.24 12.12 7.99
CA LYS A 31 7.77 12.25 9.37
C LYS A 31 8.50 13.35 10.14
N GLU A 32 9.80 13.51 9.96
CA GLU A 32 10.59 14.60 10.56
C GLU A 32 10.14 15.96 10.06
N HIS A 33 9.60 16.06 8.84
CA HIS A 33 8.96 17.25 8.29
C HIS A 33 7.52 17.46 8.79
N GLY A 34 7.06 16.64 9.74
CA GLY A 34 5.75 16.77 10.38
C GLY A 34 4.61 16.10 9.62
N LEU A 35 4.87 15.37 8.53
CA LEU A 35 3.83 14.74 7.73
C LEU A 35 3.32 13.45 8.39
N LYS A 36 2.01 13.30 8.45
CA LYS A 36 1.33 12.05 8.79
C LYS A 36 1.13 11.21 7.55
N ILE A 37 1.85 10.11 7.46
CA ILE A 37 1.93 9.27 6.26
C ILE A 37 1.06 8.04 6.39
N GLY A 38 0.18 7.82 5.41
CA GLY A 38 -0.46 6.54 5.14
C GLY A 38 0.34 5.73 4.13
N LEU A 39 0.19 4.42 4.12
CA LEU A 39 0.81 3.53 3.13
C LEU A 39 -0.19 2.46 2.70
N VAL A 40 -0.39 2.32 1.40
CA VAL A 40 -1.13 1.22 0.77
C VAL A 40 -0.14 0.38 -0.03
N LYS A 41 -0.15 -0.92 0.21
CA LYS A 41 0.69 -1.87 -0.51
C LYS A 41 -0.17 -2.91 -1.21
N HIS A 42 0.03 -3.09 -2.51
CA HIS A 42 -0.56 -4.18 -3.27
C HIS A 42 0.27 -5.45 -3.10
N ALA A 43 -0.34 -6.50 -2.61
CA ALA A 43 0.26 -7.83 -2.54
C ALA A 43 -0.25 -8.67 -3.72
N HIS A 44 0.62 -8.98 -4.68
CA HIS A 44 0.28 -9.81 -5.86
C HIS A 44 0.01 -11.26 -5.51
N HIS A 45 0.44 -11.71 -4.35
CA HIS A 45 0.16 -13.03 -3.78
C HIS A 45 -0.62 -12.86 -2.49
N GLY A 46 -1.42 -13.86 -2.13
CA GLY A 46 -2.10 -13.86 -0.86
C GLY A 46 -1.13 -13.62 0.30
N PHE A 47 -1.60 -12.93 1.32
CA PHE A 47 -0.83 -12.66 2.54
C PHE A 47 -1.68 -12.97 3.77
N ASP A 48 -1.03 -13.37 4.84
CA ASP A 48 -1.63 -13.51 6.16
C ASP A 48 -1.07 -12.43 7.10
N THR A 49 -1.95 -11.86 7.90
CA THR A 49 -1.60 -10.85 8.90
C THR A 49 -1.30 -11.43 10.27
N ASP A 50 -1.66 -12.70 10.45
CA ASP A 50 -1.48 -13.45 11.68
C ASP A 50 -0.81 -14.82 11.40
N LEU A 51 -0.19 -15.37 12.44
CA LEU A 51 0.51 -16.65 12.33
C LEU A 51 -0.47 -17.83 12.43
N PRO A 52 -0.29 -18.90 11.64
CA PRO A 52 -1.03 -20.14 11.80
C PRO A 52 -0.96 -20.66 13.25
N GLY A 53 -2.10 -21.08 13.79
CA GLY A 53 -2.22 -21.58 15.15
C GLY A 53 -2.56 -20.53 16.21
N LYS A 54 -2.50 -19.23 15.92
CA LYS A 54 -3.03 -18.18 16.79
C LYS A 54 -4.56 -18.15 16.75
N ASP A 55 -5.18 -17.69 17.82
CA ASP A 55 -6.65 -17.63 17.91
C ASP A 55 -7.27 -16.75 16.82
N SER A 56 -6.67 -15.62 16.52
CA SER A 56 -7.08 -14.73 15.43
C SER A 56 -7.08 -15.46 14.08
N TYR A 57 -6.04 -16.20 13.79
CA TYR A 57 -5.97 -17.01 12.57
C TYR A 57 -7.08 -18.08 12.50
N LYS A 58 -7.30 -18.80 13.61
CA LYS A 58 -8.33 -19.85 13.69
C LYS A 58 -9.74 -19.29 13.49
N LEU A 59 -10.05 -18.17 14.16
CA LEU A 59 -11.35 -17.51 14.07
C LEU A 59 -11.64 -17.00 12.65
N ARG A 60 -10.64 -16.41 12.00
CA ARG A 60 -10.75 -15.96 10.62
C ARG A 60 -10.96 -17.15 9.65
N LYS A 61 -10.15 -18.20 9.78
CA LYS A 61 -10.30 -19.41 8.95
C LYS A 61 -11.60 -20.18 9.23
N ALA A 62 -12.23 -19.98 10.37
CA ALA A 62 -13.55 -20.54 10.67
C ALA A 62 -14.71 -19.84 9.91
N GLY A 63 -14.44 -18.74 9.19
CA GLY A 63 -15.38 -18.09 8.30
C GLY A 63 -15.81 -16.68 8.70
N ALA A 64 -15.09 -16.01 9.61
CA ALA A 64 -15.35 -14.62 9.89
C ALA A 64 -15.01 -13.75 8.66
N CYS A 65 -16.00 -13.01 8.14
CA CYS A 65 -15.81 -12.09 6.99
C CYS A 65 -14.94 -10.90 7.35
N GLU A 66 -15.05 -10.41 8.58
CA GLU A 66 -14.23 -9.32 9.11
C GLU A 66 -13.77 -9.65 10.53
N MET A 67 -12.57 -9.24 10.84
CA MET A 67 -12.01 -9.40 12.17
C MET A 67 -11.22 -8.16 12.54
N LEU A 68 -11.56 -7.54 13.66
CA LEU A 68 -10.83 -6.44 14.26
C LEU A 68 -10.00 -6.96 15.45
N VAL A 69 -8.69 -6.88 15.32
CA VAL A 69 -7.76 -7.20 16.42
C VAL A 69 -7.23 -5.91 16.99
N ALA A 70 -7.36 -5.73 18.29
CA ALA A 70 -7.01 -4.48 18.94
C ALA A 70 -6.20 -4.66 20.23
N SER A 71 -5.30 -3.72 20.46
CA SER A 71 -4.58 -3.49 21.71
C SER A 71 -4.58 -2.00 22.02
N ALA A 72 -4.06 -1.59 23.19
CA ALA A 72 -3.97 -0.17 23.56
C ALA A 72 -3.15 0.68 22.58
N LYS A 73 -2.23 0.08 21.82
CA LYS A 73 -1.29 0.81 20.93
C LYS A 73 -1.51 0.55 19.45
N ARG A 74 -2.31 -0.45 19.09
CA ARG A 74 -2.45 -0.88 17.69
C ARG A 74 -3.75 -1.64 17.50
N TRP A 75 -4.36 -1.45 16.36
CA TRP A 75 -5.43 -2.30 15.89
C TRP A 75 -5.23 -2.63 14.39
N ALA A 76 -5.82 -3.72 13.95
CA ALA A 76 -5.83 -4.12 12.57
C ALA A 76 -7.19 -4.69 12.20
N LEU A 77 -7.75 -4.22 11.10
CA LEU A 77 -8.95 -4.79 10.47
C LEU A 77 -8.51 -5.73 9.36
N VAL A 78 -8.98 -6.96 9.42
CA VAL A 78 -8.80 -7.94 8.34
C VAL A 78 -10.16 -8.19 7.71
N HIS A 79 -10.26 -7.96 6.41
CA HIS A 79 -11.46 -8.22 5.62
C HIS A 79 -11.16 -9.37 4.63
N GLU A 80 -11.98 -10.41 4.67
CA GLU A 80 -11.87 -11.58 3.78
C GLU A 80 -12.84 -11.44 2.60
N SER A 81 -12.32 -11.22 1.42
CA SER A 81 -13.11 -11.10 0.18
C SER A 81 -13.25 -12.48 -0.49
N GLN A 82 -14.03 -13.37 0.08
CA GLN A 82 -14.13 -14.78 -0.34
C GLN A 82 -14.70 -14.99 -1.76
N GLU A 83 -15.55 -14.08 -2.22
CA GLU A 83 -16.24 -14.20 -3.52
C GLU A 83 -15.63 -13.32 -4.61
N ARG A 84 -14.58 -12.57 -4.30
CA ARG A 84 -14.02 -11.60 -5.22
C ARG A 84 -13.06 -12.27 -6.19
N THR A 85 -13.42 -12.24 -7.47
CA THR A 85 -12.51 -12.56 -8.56
C THR A 85 -11.97 -11.26 -9.14
N GLY A 86 -10.66 -11.09 -9.12
CA GLY A 86 -9.99 -9.90 -9.63
C GLY A 86 -9.05 -9.26 -8.62
N ASP A 87 -8.46 -8.16 -9.02
CA ASP A 87 -7.45 -7.46 -8.24
C ASP A 87 -8.09 -6.49 -7.22
N ALA A 88 -7.30 -6.07 -6.25
CA ALA A 88 -7.72 -5.07 -5.27
C ALA A 88 -7.94 -3.71 -5.96
N VAL A 89 -8.99 -3.00 -5.58
CA VAL A 89 -9.35 -1.67 -6.09
C VAL A 89 -8.91 -0.62 -5.08
N ILE A 90 -8.00 0.26 -5.48
CA ILE A 90 -7.38 1.21 -4.56
C ILE A 90 -8.40 2.18 -3.94
N GLU A 91 -9.38 2.64 -4.70
CA GLU A 91 -10.42 3.55 -4.23
C GLU A 91 -11.22 2.95 -3.07
N GLU A 92 -11.52 1.66 -3.14
CA GLU A 92 -12.22 0.96 -2.05
C GLU A 92 -11.32 0.85 -0.82
N LEU A 93 -10.06 0.48 -1.00
CA LEU A 93 -9.10 0.34 0.11
C LEU A 93 -8.89 1.65 0.85
N LEU A 94 -8.84 2.77 0.13
CA LEU A 94 -8.69 4.10 0.73
C LEU A 94 -9.86 4.48 1.64
N THR A 95 -11.06 3.94 1.42
CA THR A 95 -12.22 4.19 2.31
C THR A 95 -12.05 3.61 3.72
N HIS A 96 -11.15 2.64 3.88
CA HIS A 96 -10.83 2.03 5.17
C HIS A 96 -9.71 2.73 5.94
N MET A 97 -9.16 3.81 5.37
CA MET A 97 -8.12 4.62 6.00
C MET A 97 -8.72 5.92 6.56
N SER A 98 -8.16 6.41 7.67
CA SER A 98 -8.53 7.72 8.26
C SER A 98 -7.95 8.87 7.42
N MET A 99 -8.47 9.05 6.20
CA MET A 99 -7.93 9.98 5.20
C MET A 99 -7.87 11.43 5.71
N GLU A 100 -8.79 11.82 6.59
CA GLU A 100 -8.84 13.14 7.20
C GLU A 100 -7.68 13.43 8.15
N GLU A 101 -7.05 12.39 8.68
CA GLU A 101 -5.90 12.50 9.57
C GLU A 101 -4.55 12.44 8.86
N LEU A 102 -4.55 12.03 7.59
CA LEU A 102 -3.35 11.85 6.80
C LEU A 102 -3.04 13.08 5.93
N GLU A 103 -1.77 13.33 5.70
CA GLU A 103 -1.31 14.43 4.85
C GLU A 103 -0.72 13.96 3.53
N LEU A 104 -0.32 12.68 3.46
CA LEU A 104 0.16 12.02 2.26
C LEU A 104 -0.10 10.52 2.35
N VAL A 105 -0.53 9.91 1.27
CA VAL A 105 -0.60 8.45 1.16
C VAL A 105 0.39 7.96 0.11
N LEU A 106 1.32 7.14 0.54
CA LEU A 106 2.25 6.44 -0.35
C LEU A 106 1.59 5.15 -0.83
N VAL A 107 1.76 4.85 -2.11
CA VAL A 107 1.16 3.67 -2.74
C VAL A 107 2.26 2.82 -3.36
N GLU A 108 2.43 1.60 -2.89
CA GLU A 108 3.36 0.63 -3.47
C GLU A 108 2.59 -0.42 -4.27
N GLY A 109 2.92 -0.57 -5.52
CA GLY A 109 2.19 -1.38 -6.47
C GLY A 109 1.12 -0.58 -7.23
N PHE A 110 -0.01 -1.22 -7.59
CA PHE A 110 -1.10 -0.58 -8.35
C PHE A 110 -0.61 0.10 -9.64
N LYS A 111 0.20 -0.62 -10.42
CA LYS A 111 0.89 -0.07 -11.60
C LYS A 111 -0.05 0.52 -12.64
N ASN A 112 -1.23 -0.08 -12.79
CA ASN A 112 -2.20 0.28 -13.83
C ASN A 112 -3.11 1.46 -13.43
N GLU A 113 -3.08 1.87 -12.18
CA GLU A 113 -3.87 3.01 -11.71
C GLU A 113 -3.28 4.34 -12.18
N SER A 114 -4.13 5.31 -12.48
CA SER A 114 -3.72 6.62 -13.04
C SER A 114 -3.30 7.64 -11.97
N LEU A 115 -2.71 7.19 -10.86
CA LEU A 115 -2.19 8.09 -9.83
C LEU A 115 -0.75 8.53 -10.16
N PRO A 116 -0.29 9.68 -9.65
CA PRO A 116 1.10 10.12 -9.80
C PRO A 116 2.07 9.11 -9.23
N LYS A 117 3.09 8.72 -10.00
CA LYS A 117 4.07 7.70 -9.61
C LYS A 117 5.50 8.15 -9.85
N ILE A 118 6.39 7.65 -9.00
CA ILE A 118 7.83 7.67 -9.21
C ILE A 118 8.26 6.26 -9.63
N GLU A 119 8.93 6.14 -10.77
CA GLU A 119 9.57 4.89 -11.18
C GLU A 119 10.97 4.82 -10.58
N LEU A 120 11.27 3.72 -9.88
CA LEU A 120 12.63 3.41 -9.46
C LEU A 120 13.33 2.58 -10.52
N LYS A 121 14.55 3.00 -10.86
CA LYS A 121 15.40 2.34 -11.84
C LYS A 121 16.73 1.93 -11.22
N ARG A 122 17.07 0.67 -11.36
CA ARG A 122 18.40 0.17 -11.01
C ARG A 122 19.05 -0.43 -12.26
N ARG A 123 20.15 0.17 -12.71
CA ARG A 123 20.86 -0.24 -13.94
C ARG A 123 21.28 -1.71 -13.92
N SER A 124 21.71 -2.22 -12.76
CA SER A 124 22.15 -3.61 -12.59
C SER A 124 21.07 -4.67 -12.86
N ILE A 125 19.78 -4.29 -12.86
CA ILE A 125 18.68 -5.21 -13.15
C ILE A 125 18.50 -5.42 -14.66
N GLY A 126 19.01 -4.51 -15.51
CA GLY A 126 18.98 -4.65 -16.95
C GLY A 126 17.59 -4.62 -17.60
N LYS A 127 16.54 -4.27 -16.88
CA LYS A 127 15.17 -4.17 -17.41
C LYS A 127 14.92 -2.82 -18.07
N PRO A 128 14.03 -2.73 -19.07
CA PRO A 128 13.64 -1.46 -19.66
C PRO A 128 12.93 -0.56 -18.64
N TYR A 129 12.73 0.73 -18.99
CA TYR A 129 11.86 1.61 -18.21
C TYR A 129 10.40 1.12 -18.26
N LEU A 130 9.67 1.30 -17.18
CA LEU A 130 8.22 1.11 -17.15
C LEU A 130 7.51 2.26 -17.88
N PHE A 131 8.05 3.46 -17.77
CA PHE A 131 7.69 4.59 -18.62
C PHE A 131 8.09 4.29 -20.11
N PRO A 132 7.25 4.54 -21.11
CA PRO A 132 5.94 5.20 -21.08
C PRO A 132 4.73 4.23 -20.96
N ASN A 133 4.94 2.95 -20.72
CA ASN A 133 3.89 1.94 -20.77
C ASN A 133 3.01 1.87 -19.53
N VAL A 134 3.49 2.42 -18.40
CA VAL A 134 2.74 2.48 -17.13
C VAL A 134 2.20 3.90 -16.96
N PRO A 135 0.88 4.07 -16.72
CA PRO A 135 0.28 5.39 -16.61
C PRO A 135 0.71 6.10 -15.32
N GLY A 136 0.73 7.43 -15.36
CA GLY A 136 0.93 8.27 -14.18
C GLY A 136 2.37 8.43 -13.73
N ILE A 137 3.38 7.88 -14.41
CA ILE A 137 4.79 8.12 -14.05
C ILE A 137 5.15 9.57 -14.30
N ILE A 138 5.49 10.30 -13.24
CA ILE A 138 5.84 11.73 -13.27
C ILE A 138 7.33 11.99 -13.00
N ALA A 139 8.06 11.02 -12.46
CA ALA A 139 9.48 11.13 -12.15
C ALA A 139 10.17 9.76 -12.18
N LEU A 140 11.50 9.80 -12.34
CA LEU A 140 12.41 8.66 -12.28
C LEU A 140 13.40 8.85 -11.14
N ALA A 141 13.74 7.76 -10.41
CA ALA A 141 14.69 7.75 -9.32
C ALA A 141 15.64 6.54 -9.40
#